data_770f4b6c19a014897fcb806f98b3e46c
#
_entry.id   770f4b6c19a014897fcb806f98b3e46c
#
_cell.length_a   1.000
_cell.length_b   1.000
_cell.length_c   1.000
_cell.angle_alpha   90.00
_cell.angle_beta   90.00
_cell.angle_gamma   90.00
#
_symmetry.space_group_name_H-M   'P 1'
#
loop_
_entity.id
_entity.type
_entity.pdbx_description
1 polymer ?
#
loop_
_entity_poly.entity_id
_entity_poly.type
_entity_poly.pdbx_seq_one_letter_code
_entity_poly.pdbx_strand_id
1 'polypeptide(L)'
;ASELQTPAQPGHFLQEFGQSDREITDNANRHASVTQALTLLNGTFYGALFNKESPLMKKLDEAISPNDKIDVLFLSILNRMPTSEETKFCMAELSPAATKPIDYNQKIPDHLSKEKKKVLKKHMEKKLAWANFNRNREYFSLAWSLLNTRQFSFVQ
;
A
#
# COMPACT_ATOMS: atom_id res chain seq x y z
N ALA A 1 12.98 -0.41 17.80
CA ALA A 1 13.01 -1.79 18.31
C ALA A 1 13.08 -1.83 19.85
N SER A 2 13.77 -0.90 20.49
CA SER A 2 13.93 -0.85 21.96
C SER A 2 12.66 -0.43 22.74
N GLU A 3 11.66 0.09 22.07
CA GLU A 3 10.40 0.55 22.68
C GLU A 3 9.26 -0.48 22.60
N LEU A 4 9.52 -1.61 21.91
CA LEU A 4 8.54 -2.69 21.85
C LEU A 4 8.60 -3.54 23.12
N GLN A 5 7.42 -3.79 23.68
CA GLN A 5 7.28 -4.66 24.86
C GLN A 5 7.67 -6.09 24.47
N THR A 6 8.68 -6.65 25.15
CA THR A 6 9.11 -8.04 24.97
C THR A 6 8.87 -8.80 26.28
N PRO A 7 8.29 -10.00 26.22
CA PRO A 7 7.80 -10.72 25.03
C PRO A 7 6.53 -10.07 24.45
N ALA A 8 6.37 -10.15 23.14
CA ALA A 8 5.15 -9.70 22.48
C ALA A 8 3.96 -10.56 22.94
N GLN A 9 2.80 -9.96 23.09
CA GLN A 9 1.59 -10.68 23.52
C GLN A 9 1.20 -11.75 22.49
N PRO A 10 0.62 -12.90 22.92
CA PRO A 10 0.10 -13.93 22.01
C PRO A 10 -0.82 -13.34 20.93
N GLY A 11 -0.58 -13.67 19.66
CA GLY A 11 -1.31 -13.12 18.52
C GLY A 11 -0.79 -11.78 17.99
N HIS A 12 0.28 -11.24 18.57
CA HIS A 12 0.92 -10.05 18.01
C HIS A 12 1.67 -10.42 16.72
N PHE A 13 1.58 -9.54 15.70
CA PHE A 13 2.20 -9.74 14.38
C PHE A 13 3.67 -10.19 14.45
N LEU A 14 4.47 -9.54 15.28
CA LEU A 14 5.88 -9.88 15.41
C LEU A 14 6.13 -11.28 15.97
N GLN A 15 5.29 -11.74 16.92
CA GLN A 15 5.39 -13.08 17.47
C GLN A 15 5.03 -14.14 16.42
N GLU A 16 3.96 -13.93 15.65
CA GLU A 16 3.54 -14.83 14.57
C GLU A 16 4.61 -14.94 13.46
N PHE A 17 5.37 -13.87 13.23
CA PHE A 17 6.43 -13.83 12.21
C PHE A 17 7.84 -14.08 12.76
N GLY A 18 7.94 -14.76 13.90
CA GLY A 18 9.22 -15.30 14.39
C GLY A 18 10.09 -14.33 15.17
N GLN A 19 9.48 -13.34 15.83
CA GLN A 19 10.24 -12.55 16.80
C GLN A 19 10.75 -13.47 17.91
N SER A 20 12.07 -13.69 17.96
CA SER A 20 12.72 -14.38 19.07
C SER A 20 12.92 -13.41 20.22
N ASP A 21 12.64 -13.86 21.44
CA ASP A 21 12.99 -13.17 22.69
C ASP A 21 14.26 -13.81 23.30
N ARG A 22 14.90 -13.10 24.23
CA ARG A 22 16.07 -13.59 24.97
C ARG A 22 15.78 -14.86 25.76
N GLU A 23 14.50 -15.07 26.16
CA GLU A 23 14.06 -16.22 26.94
C GLU A 23 13.56 -17.38 26.06
N ILE A 24 13.05 -17.11 24.84
CA ILE A 24 12.48 -18.12 23.94
C ILE A 24 13.16 -17.99 22.58
N THR A 25 14.29 -18.65 22.43
CA THR A 25 15.04 -18.71 21.15
C THR A 25 14.41 -19.63 20.11
N ASP A 26 13.52 -20.54 20.52
CA ASP A 26 12.88 -21.53 19.65
C ASP A 26 11.79 -20.97 18.71
N ASN A 27 11.38 -19.72 18.88
CA ASN A 27 10.38 -19.09 18.03
C ASN A 27 10.89 -18.64 16.65
N ALA A 28 12.18 -18.78 16.36
CA ALA A 28 12.75 -18.51 15.04
C ALA A 28 12.36 -19.60 14.02
N ASN A 29 11.07 -19.93 13.93
CA ASN A 29 10.58 -20.89 12.96
C ASN A 29 10.52 -20.24 11.57
N ARG A 30 11.36 -20.73 10.66
CA ARG A 30 11.43 -20.27 9.27
C ARG A 30 10.38 -20.93 8.36
N HIS A 31 9.56 -21.83 8.89
CA HIS A 31 8.49 -22.48 8.12
C HIS A 31 7.24 -21.60 8.15
N ALA A 32 6.68 -21.35 6.96
CA ALA A 32 5.41 -20.68 6.85
C ALA A 32 4.32 -21.46 7.58
N SER A 33 3.54 -20.78 8.40
CA SER A 33 2.41 -21.34 9.11
C SER A 33 1.08 -20.86 8.55
N VAL A 34 0.02 -21.64 8.76
CA VAL A 34 -1.34 -21.23 8.38
C VAL A 34 -1.77 -19.97 9.14
N THR A 35 -1.35 -19.83 10.39
CA THR A 35 -1.59 -18.62 11.20
C THR A 35 -0.96 -17.38 10.60
N GLN A 36 0.27 -17.45 10.10
CA GLN A 36 0.93 -16.35 9.40
C GLN A 36 0.15 -15.95 8.14
N ALA A 37 -0.27 -16.92 7.33
CA ALA A 37 -1.08 -16.65 6.14
C ALA A 37 -2.42 -15.99 6.50
N LEU A 38 -3.11 -16.46 7.52
CA LEU A 38 -4.38 -15.89 7.99
C LEU A 38 -4.17 -14.47 8.56
N THR A 39 -3.08 -14.22 9.27
CA THR A 39 -2.76 -12.91 9.82
C THR A 39 -2.48 -11.90 8.69
N LEU A 40 -1.81 -12.30 7.62
CA LEU A 40 -1.62 -11.46 6.43
C LEU A 40 -2.94 -11.22 5.69
N LEU A 41 -3.78 -12.25 5.57
CA LEU A 41 -5.05 -12.17 4.82
C LEU A 41 -6.11 -11.31 5.53
N ASN A 42 -6.22 -11.42 6.85
CA ASN A 42 -7.31 -10.86 7.64
C ASN A 42 -6.84 -9.90 8.74
N GLY A 43 -5.53 -9.70 8.86
CA GLY A 43 -4.96 -8.97 9.98
C GLY A 43 -5.10 -7.45 9.86
N THR A 44 -4.96 -6.78 11.01
CA THR A 44 -4.88 -5.32 11.14
C THR A 44 -3.72 -4.72 10.35
N PHE A 45 -2.71 -5.53 10.01
CA PHE A 45 -1.55 -5.15 9.20
C PHE A 45 -1.95 -4.57 7.84
N TYR A 46 -2.89 -5.23 7.14
CA TYR A 46 -3.39 -4.75 5.86
C TYR A 46 -4.05 -3.37 6.00
N GLY A 47 -4.88 -3.20 7.02
CA GLY A 47 -5.51 -1.91 7.33
C GLY A 47 -4.50 -0.80 7.65
N ALA A 48 -3.43 -1.14 8.39
CA ALA A 48 -2.36 -0.19 8.70
C ALA A 48 -1.53 0.18 7.46
N LEU A 49 -1.23 -0.80 6.59
CA LEU A 49 -0.46 -0.57 5.37
C LEU A 49 -1.18 0.36 4.38
N PHE A 50 -2.50 0.21 4.25
CA PHE A 50 -3.34 1.02 3.36
C PHE A 50 -4.03 2.20 4.06
N ASN A 51 -3.62 2.53 5.28
CA ASN A 51 -4.04 3.77 5.90
C ASN A 51 -3.49 4.96 5.10
N LYS A 52 -4.31 6.01 4.92
CA LYS A 52 -3.94 7.24 4.20
C LYS A 52 -2.64 7.87 4.70
N GLU A 53 -2.34 7.75 5.99
CA GLU A 53 -1.14 8.28 6.60
C GLU A 53 0.09 7.36 6.47
N SER A 54 -0.08 6.16 5.93
CA SER A 54 1.01 5.20 5.80
C SER A 54 2.08 5.70 4.79
N PRO A 55 3.35 5.36 5.00
CA PRO A 55 4.42 5.71 4.06
C PRO A 55 4.18 5.15 2.65
N LEU A 56 3.58 3.96 2.54
CA LEU A 56 3.25 3.36 1.25
C LEU A 56 2.23 4.20 0.48
N MET A 57 1.16 4.64 1.16
CA MET A 57 0.12 5.46 0.55
C MET A 57 0.66 6.81 0.08
N LYS A 58 1.51 7.45 0.87
CA LYS A 58 2.16 8.70 0.50
C LYS A 58 3.01 8.54 -0.77
N LYS A 59 3.82 7.49 -0.84
CA LYS A 59 4.62 7.18 -2.04
C LYS A 59 3.75 6.87 -3.27
N LEU A 60 2.63 6.15 -3.09
CA LEU A 60 1.68 5.88 -4.19
C LEU A 60 0.98 7.14 -4.69
N ASP A 61 0.70 8.10 -3.80
CA ASP A 61 0.12 9.39 -4.18
C ASP A 61 1.12 10.30 -4.91
N GLU A 62 2.40 10.23 -4.54
CA GLU A 62 3.51 10.96 -5.20
C GLU A 62 3.84 10.39 -6.59
N ALA A 63 3.65 9.08 -6.80
CA ALA A 63 3.93 8.44 -8.06
C ALA A 63 2.93 8.88 -9.15
N ILE A 64 3.43 9.39 -10.27
CA ILE A 64 2.62 10.00 -11.33
C ILE A 64 2.13 8.95 -12.33
N SER A 65 3.02 8.08 -12.77
CA SER A 65 2.69 7.07 -13.79
C SER A 65 2.23 5.75 -13.16
N PRO A 66 1.44 4.94 -13.88
CA PRO A 66 1.08 3.60 -13.44
C PRO A 66 2.30 2.70 -13.20
N ASN A 67 3.34 2.82 -14.03
CA ASN A 67 4.58 2.07 -13.87
C ASN A 67 5.29 2.45 -12.57
N ASP A 68 5.42 3.76 -12.28
CA ASP A 68 6.04 4.22 -11.03
C ASP A 68 5.30 3.67 -9.80
N LYS A 69 3.97 3.56 -9.86
CA LYS A 69 3.17 2.98 -8.78
C LYS A 69 3.44 1.49 -8.60
N ILE A 70 3.59 0.73 -9.69
CA ILE A 70 3.96 -0.67 -9.65
C ILE A 70 5.36 -0.80 -9.04
N ASP A 71 6.31 0.02 -9.47
CA ASP A 71 7.68 0.04 -8.94
C ASP A 71 7.68 0.32 -7.42
N VAL A 72 6.90 1.31 -6.98
CA VAL A 72 6.72 1.62 -5.55
C VAL A 72 6.20 0.42 -4.76
N LEU A 73 5.22 -0.31 -5.30
CA LEU A 73 4.69 -1.51 -4.66
C LEU A 73 5.74 -2.62 -4.54
N PHE A 74 6.44 -2.93 -5.64
CA PHE A 74 7.47 -3.96 -5.62
C PHE A 74 8.62 -3.61 -4.69
N LEU A 75 9.12 -2.38 -4.73
CA LEU A 75 10.18 -1.91 -3.82
C LEU A 75 9.73 -1.92 -2.36
N SER A 76 8.50 -1.52 -2.07
CA SER A 76 8.02 -1.42 -0.69
C SER A 76 7.68 -2.77 -0.07
N ILE A 77 7.23 -3.75 -0.88
CA ILE A 77 6.76 -5.05 -0.41
C ILE A 77 7.83 -6.13 -0.59
N LEU A 78 8.45 -6.20 -1.76
CA LEU A 78 9.41 -7.25 -2.12
C LEU A 78 10.87 -6.78 -2.10
N ASN A 79 11.12 -5.51 -1.81
CA ASN A 79 12.44 -4.89 -1.77
C ASN A 79 13.28 -5.10 -3.07
N ARG A 80 12.60 -5.18 -4.21
CA ARG A 80 13.20 -5.27 -5.55
C ARG A 80 12.35 -4.57 -6.60
N MET A 81 12.93 -4.29 -7.75
CA MET A 81 12.18 -3.81 -8.91
C MET A 81 11.40 -4.97 -9.57
N PRO A 82 10.26 -4.68 -10.21
CA PRO A 82 9.56 -5.66 -11.03
C PRO A 82 10.35 -5.98 -12.31
N THR A 83 10.19 -7.18 -12.81
CA THR A 83 10.66 -7.52 -14.16
C THR A 83 9.74 -6.92 -15.23
N SER A 84 10.21 -6.87 -16.47
CA SER A 84 9.37 -6.37 -17.58
C SER A 84 8.09 -7.20 -17.78
N GLU A 85 8.13 -8.49 -17.49
CA GLU A 85 6.96 -9.37 -17.58
C GLU A 85 5.98 -9.11 -16.43
N GLU A 86 6.48 -8.94 -15.21
CA GLU A 86 5.67 -8.59 -14.04
C GLU A 86 4.98 -7.24 -14.22
N THR A 87 5.71 -6.24 -14.74
CA THR A 87 5.13 -4.93 -15.05
C THR A 87 4.00 -5.03 -16.08
N LYS A 88 4.21 -5.77 -17.16
CA LYS A 88 3.18 -6.01 -18.19
C LYS A 88 1.95 -6.72 -17.61
N PHE A 89 2.18 -7.75 -16.78
CA PHE A 89 1.09 -8.46 -16.12
C PHE A 89 0.29 -7.54 -15.20
N CYS A 90 0.97 -6.79 -14.32
CA CYS A 90 0.31 -5.85 -13.43
C CYS A 90 -0.47 -4.77 -14.20
N MET A 91 0.09 -4.25 -15.30
CA MET A 91 -0.60 -3.27 -16.14
C MET A 91 -1.85 -3.85 -16.83
N ALA A 92 -1.84 -5.12 -17.20
CA ALA A 92 -2.99 -5.79 -17.80
C ALA A 92 -4.13 -6.02 -16.79
N GLU A 93 -3.81 -6.22 -15.51
CA GLU A 93 -4.80 -6.39 -14.44
C GLU A 93 -5.43 -5.06 -13.97
N LEU A 94 -4.77 -3.92 -14.23
CA LEU A 94 -5.30 -2.62 -13.88
C LEU A 94 -6.38 -2.17 -14.87
N SER A 95 -7.48 -1.63 -14.36
CA SER A 95 -8.53 -1.08 -15.21
C SER A 95 -8.05 0.17 -15.96
N PRO A 96 -8.68 0.51 -17.09
CA PRO A 96 -8.41 1.78 -17.78
C PRO A 96 -8.60 3.02 -16.91
N ALA A 97 -9.41 2.93 -15.84
CA ALA A 97 -9.61 4.04 -14.91
C ALA A 97 -8.39 4.25 -14.00
N ALA A 98 -7.71 3.16 -13.59
CA ALA A 98 -6.51 3.23 -12.77
C ALA A 98 -5.29 3.73 -13.55
N THR A 99 -5.23 3.46 -14.86
CA THR A 99 -4.09 3.82 -15.72
C THR A 99 -4.21 5.20 -16.37
N LYS A 100 -5.42 5.78 -16.45
CA LYS A 100 -5.61 7.12 -17.03
C LYS A 100 -5.04 8.20 -16.10
N PRO A 101 -4.32 9.20 -16.64
CA PRO A 101 -3.89 10.35 -15.87
C PRO A 101 -5.09 11.13 -15.34
N ILE A 102 -5.01 11.61 -14.10
CA ILE A 102 -6.00 12.54 -13.56
C ILE A 102 -5.65 13.93 -14.05
N ASP A 103 -6.61 14.60 -14.68
CA ASP A 103 -6.42 16.00 -15.06
C ASP A 103 -6.51 16.89 -13.82
N TYR A 104 -5.35 17.37 -13.38
CA TYR A 104 -5.21 18.30 -12.26
C TYR A 104 -5.45 19.76 -12.66
N ASN A 105 -5.55 20.06 -13.98
CA ASN A 105 -5.56 21.42 -14.52
C ASN A 105 -6.96 21.97 -14.77
N GLN A 106 -7.98 21.55 -14.03
CA GLN A 106 -9.29 22.15 -14.15
C GLN A 106 -9.24 23.62 -13.75
N LYS A 107 -9.30 24.52 -14.73
CA LYS A 107 -9.26 25.97 -14.53
C LYS A 107 -10.52 26.46 -13.81
N ILE A 108 -10.32 27.21 -12.74
CA ILE A 108 -11.41 27.92 -12.06
C ILE A 108 -11.75 29.16 -12.90
N PRO A 109 -13.02 29.37 -13.31
CA PRO A 109 -13.40 30.52 -14.11
C PRO A 109 -13.08 31.85 -13.42
N ASP A 110 -12.50 32.80 -14.18
CA ASP A 110 -12.03 34.07 -13.63
C ASP A 110 -13.14 35.04 -13.22
N HIS A 111 -14.33 34.89 -13.77
CA HIS A 111 -15.48 35.76 -13.52
C HIS A 111 -16.19 35.49 -12.19
N LEU A 112 -15.76 34.50 -11.40
CA LEU A 112 -16.37 34.17 -10.11
C LEU A 112 -15.88 35.08 -8.98
N SER A 113 -16.77 35.43 -8.03
CA SER A 113 -16.35 36.14 -6.82
C SER A 113 -15.35 35.34 -5.99
N LYS A 114 -14.55 36.03 -5.17
CA LYS A 114 -13.51 35.42 -4.32
C LYS A 114 -14.06 34.29 -3.44
N GLU A 115 -15.24 34.46 -2.87
CA GLU A 115 -15.91 33.44 -2.02
C GLU A 115 -16.29 32.19 -2.82
N LYS A 116 -16.91 32.39 -4.01
CA LYS A 116 -17.30 31.29 -4.90
C LYS A 116 -16.07 30.53 -5.41
N LYS A 117 -14.98 31.22 -5.74
CA LYS A 117 -13.69 30.58 -6.09
C LYS A 117 -13.16 29.70 -4.97
N LYS A 118 -13.21 30.16 -3.71
CA LYS A 118 -12.76 29.40 -2.53
C LYS A 118 -13.57 28.12 -2.32
N VAL A 119 -14.90 28.23 -2.44
CA VAL A 119 -15.80 27.07 -2.31
C VAL A 119 -15.57 26.06 -3.45
N LEU A 120 -15.44 26.54 -4.68
CA LEU A 120 -15.20 25.69 -5.85
C LEU A 120 -13.85 24.99 -5.74
N LYS A 121 -12.80 25.70 -5.34
CA LYS A 121 -11.46 25.12 -5.11
C LYS A 121 -11.53 23.98 -4.08
N LYS A 122 -12.16 24.19 -2.94
CA LYS A 122 -12.34 23.16 -1.91
C LYS A 122 -13.13 21.95 -2.42
N HIS A 123 -14.16 22.19 -3.26
CA HIS A 123 -14.94 21.11 -3.86
C HIS A 123 -14.09 20.30 -4.86
N MET A 124 -13.30 20.97 -5.70
CA MET A 124 -12.40 20.35 -6.65
C MET A 124 -11.31 19.53 -5.93
N GLU A 125 -10.72 20.07 -4.88
CA GLU A 125 -9.74 19.34 -4.05
C GLU A 125 -10.33 18.05 -3.45
N LYS A 126 -11.55 18.12 -2.92
CA LYS A 126 -12.26 16.92 -2.40
C LYS A 126 -12.54 15.90 -3.49
N LYS A 127 -13.01 16.36 -4.65
CA LYS A 127 -13.31 15.48 -5.80
C LYS A 127 -12.03 14.80 -6.31
N LEU A 128 -10.93 15.54 -6.35
CA LEU A 128 -9.64 15.04 -6.76
C LEU A 128 -9.07 14.02 -5.76
N ALA A 129 -9.16 14.31 -4.47
CA ALA A 129 -8.75 13.38 -3.41
C ALA A 129 -9.53 12.07 -3.46
N TRP A 130 -10.85 12.15 -3.72
CA TRP A 130 -11.69 10.97 -3.88
C TRP A 130 -11.35 10.17 -5.16
N ALA A 131 -11.09 10.85 -6.27
CA ALA A 131 -10.66 10.21 -7.51
C ALA A 131 -9.31 9.49 -7.37
N ASN A 132 -8.34 10.12 -6.67
CA ASN A 132 -7.06 9.50 -6.35
C ASN A 132 -7.22 8.27 -5.45
N PHE A 133 -8.05 8.38 -4.41
CA PHE A 133 -8.32 7.25 -3.53
C PHE A 133 -8.91 6.06 -4.28
N ASN A 134 -9.91 6.29 -5.14
CA ASN A 134 -10.52 5.22 -5.94
C ASN A 134 -9.54 4.61 -6.94
N ARG A 135 -8.70 5.43 -7.56
CA ARG A 135 -7.65 4.96 -8.46
C ARG A 135 -6.65 4.08 -7.74
N ASN A 136 -6.20 4.49 -6.56
CA ASN A 136 -5.23 3.73 -5.77
C ASN A 136 -5.83 2.42 -5.22
N ARG A 137 -7.15 2.31 -5.14
CA ARG A 137 -7.81 1.09 -4.66
C ARG A 137 -7.46 -0.16 -5.49
N GLU A 138 -7.25 -0.02 -6.80
CA GLU A 138 -6.84 -1.15 -7.64
C GLU A 138 -5.40 -1.58 -7.35
N TYR A 139 -4.52 -0.60 -7.06
CA TYR A 139 -3.16 -0.89 -6.61
C TYR A 139 -3.13 -1.59 -5.24
N PHE A 140 -4.16 -1.44 -4.42
CA PHE A 140 -4.28 -2.23 -3.18
C PHE A 140 -4.50 -3.72 -3.45
N SER A 141 -5.24 -4.06 -4.49
CA SER A 141 -5.42 -5.45 -4.90
C SER A 141 -4.10 -6.06 -5.38
N LEU A 142 -3.30 -5.31 -6.14
CA LEU A 142 -1.95 -5.73 -6.53
C LEU A 142 -1.04 -5.89 -5.31
N ALA A 143 -1.03 -4.91 -4.40
CA ALA A 143 -0.24 -4.97 -3.18
C ALA A 143 -0.63 -6.17 -2.30
N TRP A 144 -1.93 -6.44 -2.17
CA TRP A 144 -2.43 -7.61 -1.46
C TRP A 144 -1.95 -8.91 -2.11
N SER A 145 -1.98 -8.99 -3.43
CA SER A 145 -1.44 -10.13 -4.18
C SER A 145 0.05 -10.32 -3.92
N LEU A 146 0.84 -9.23 -3.95
CA LEU A 146 2.28 -9.27 -3.67
C LEU A 146 2.59 -9.73 -2.24
N LEU A 147 1.83 -9.27 -1.24
CA LEU A 147 1.96 -9.70 0.16
C LEU A 147 1.70 -11.20 0.34
N ASN A 148 0.84 -11.78 -0.49
CA ASN A 148 0.51 -13.20 -0.46
C ASN A 148 1.38 -14.06 -1.38
N THR A 149 2.38 -13.47 -2.04
CA THR A 149 3.35 -14.25 -2.82
C THR A 149 4.32 -15.01 -1.92
N ARG A 150 4.85 -16.11 -2.44
CA ARG A 150 5.95 -16.82 -1.78
C ARG A 150 7.18 -15.94 -1.56
N GLN A 151 7.43 -14.98 -2.44
CA GLN A 151 8.56 -14.07 -2.32
C GLN A 151 8.49 -13.19 -1.07
N PHE A 152 7.30 -12.71 -0.69
CA PHE A 152 7.13 -11.94 0.54
C PHE A 152 7.20 -12.85 1.78
N SER A 153 6.51 -14.00 1.73
CA SER A 153 6.38 -14.90 2.89
C SER A 153 7.68 -15.65 3.20
N PHE A 154 8.58 -15.77 2.23
CA PHE A 154 9.81 -16.58 2.32
C PHE A 154 11.04 -15.83 1.82
N VAL A 155 11.16 -14.55 2.14
CA VAL A 155 12.42 -13.84 1.93
C VAL A 155 13.47 -14.50 2.83
N GLN A 156 14.26 -15.35 2.21
CA GLN A 156 15.47 -15.93 2.80
C GLN A 156 16.63 -14.95 2.63
#